data_1d66efe1da4737add6a3e4cfd781d554
#
_entry.id   1d66efe1da4737add6a3e4cfd781d554
#
_cell.length_a   1.000
_cell.length_b   1.000
_cell.length_c   1.000
_cell.angle_alpha   90.00
_cell.angle_beta   90.00
_cell.angle_gamma   90.00
#
_symmetry.space_group_name_H-M   'P 1'
#
loop_
_entity.id
_entity.type
_entity.pdbx_description
1 polymer ?
#
loop_
_entity_poly.entity_id
_entity_poly.type
_entity_poly.pdbx_seq_one_letter_code
_entity_poly.pdbx_strand_id
1 'polypeptide(L)'
;MIKPLRKAVLPVAGLGTRFLPATKAVAKEMLPVVDKPLIQYAIEEARAAGIEQFCMVTGRGKTALVEHFDIAFELQATLRDRDKTEALAALNATQVEPGSMVTVRQQVPLGLGHAIWCARAFIGDDPFAIILPDDLVLADTPCLRQLADAYLDTGGNVVAVVEVPREQTDRYGILDIGKDDGRLVEVLGLVEKPAPADAPSNLSIIGRYVLMPEVIGHLARMERGAGNEVQLTDGMARLIGSQPFHGLRYEGRRFDCGDKIGFLEAQIAYALKRPDLSDAVRSFLKTYV
;
A
#
# COMPACT_ATOMS: atom_id res chain seq x y z
N MET A 1 25.07 -7.78 -8.90
CA MET A 1 24.68 -6.44 -8.43
C MET A 1 23.17 -6.46 -8.18
N ILE A 2 22.73 -6.00 -7.01
CA ILE A 2 21.29 -5.87 -6.69
C ILE A 2 20.72 -4.74 -7.56
N LYS A 3 19.61 -5.00 -8.27
CA LYS A 3 18.95 -3.97 -9.09
C LYS A 3 18.29 -2.94 -8.18
N PRO A 4 18.30 -1.63 -8.54
CA PRO A 4 17.63 -0.60 -7.75
C PRO A 4 16.10 -0.80 -7.78
N LEU A 5 15.44 -0.50 -6.67
CA LEU A 5 13.98 -0.51 -6.56
C LEU A 5 13.44 0.84 -7.07
N ARG A 6 12.85 0.88 -8.27
CA ARG A 6 12.36 2.11 -8.92
C ARG A 6 10.88 2.09 -9.28
N LYS A 7 10.24 0.91 -9.22
CA LYS A 7 8.86 0.70 -9.66
C LYS A 7 7.94 0.38 -8.50
N ALA A 8 6.76 0.96 -8.50
CA ALA A 8 5.70 0.58 -7.56
C ALA A 8 4.39 0.26 -8.29
N VAL A 9 3.69 -0.75 -7.82
CA VAL A 9 2.35 -1.13 -8.25
C VAL A 9 1.36 -0.81 -7.13
N LEU A 10 0.31 -0.07 -7.49
CA LEU A 10 -0.77 0.31 -6.59
C LEU A 10 -2.08 -0.36 -7.04
N PRO A 11 -2.51 -1.46 -6.42
CA PRO A 11 -3.77 -2.12 -6.75
C PRO A 11 -4.95 -1.33 -6.18
N VAL A 12 -5.67 -0.64 -7.05
CA VAL A 12 -6.80 0.26 -6.72
C VAL A 12 -8.10 -0.14 -7.42
N ALA A 13 -8.22 -1.38 -7.89
CA ALA A 13 -9.41 -1.89 -8.58
C ALA A 13 -10.55 -2.33 -7.65
N GLY A 14 -10.32 -2.38 -6.33
CA GLY A 14 -11.29 -2.86 -5.33
C GLY A 14 -12.57 -2.02 -5.29
N LEU A 15 -13.71 -2.66 -4.97
CA LEU A 15 -15.04 -2.01 -4.97
C LEU A 15 -15.33 -1.14 -3.74
N GLY A 16 -14.56 -1.28 -2.66
CA GLY A 16 -14.71 -0.45 -1.46
C GLY A 16 -16.02 -0.66 -0.69
N THR A 17 -16.61 -1.85 -0.72
CA THR A 17 -17.95 -2.13 -0.18
C THR A 17 -18.12 -1.86 1.31
N ARG A 18 -17.03 -1.89 2.09
CA ARG A 18 -17.07 -1.59 3.54
C ARG A 18 -17.43 -0.13 3.86
N PHE A 19 -17.24 0.78 2.91
CA PHE A 19 -17.54 2.22 3.04
C PHE A 19 -18.79 2.67 2.28
N LEU A 20 -19.65 1.74 1.89
CA LEU A 20 -20.95 2.13 1.35
C LEU A 20 -21.78 2.86 2.43
N PRO A 21 -22.54 3.92 2.05
CA PRO A 21 -22.82 4.37 0.67
C PRO A 21 -21.77 5.30 0.06
N ALA A 22 -20.78 5.83 0.80
CA ALA A 22 -19.81 6.82 0.32
C ALA A 22 -19.07 6.34 -0.95
N THR A 23 -18.66 5.08 -0.97
CA THR A 23 -17.92 4.48 -2.09
C THR A 23 -18.78 4.03 -3.27
N LYS A 24 -20.07 4.38 -3.29
CA LYS A 24 -20.94 4.17 -4.44
C LYS A 24 -20.47 4.99 -5.66
N ALA A 25 -20.03 6.22 -5.41
CA ALA A 25 -19.64 7.18 -6.44
C ALA A 25 -18.15 7.59 -6.38
N VAL A 26 -17.48 7.32 -5.25
CA VAL A 26 -16.09 7.71 -4.99
C VAL A 26 -15.26 6.46 -4.73
N ALA A 27 -14.08 6.39 -5.37
CA ALA A 27 -13.13 5.32 -5.06
C ALA A 27 -12.71 5.40 -3.58
N LYS A 28 -12.61 4.25 -2.87
CA LYS A 28 -12.19 4.25 -1.46
C LYS A 28 -10.83 4.90 -1.26
N GLU A 29 -9.96 4.78 -2.25
CA GLU A 29 -8.60 5.34 -2.24
C GLU A 29 -8.59 6.88 -2.39
N MET A 30 -9.75 7.47 -2.76
CA MET A 30 -9.99 8.93 -2.77
C MET A 30 -10.61 9.46 -1.48
N LEU A 31 -10.93 8.59 -0.52
CA LEU A 31 -11.37 9.06 0.80
C LEU A 31 -10.23 9.82 1.48
N PRO A 32 -10.48 11.05 1.97
CA PRO A 32 -9.42 11.87 2.55
C PRO A 32 -9.13 11.49 4.00
N VAL A 33 -7.85 11.43 4.33
CA VAL A 33 -7.37 11.51 5.72
C VAL A 33 -6.87 12.93 5.92
N VAL A 34 -7.56 13.67 6.79
CA VAL A 34 -7.47 15.13 6.94
C VAL A 34 -7.86 15.83 5.62
N ASP A 35 -6.90 16.19 4.78
CA ASP A 35 -7.08 16.95 3.54
C ASP A 35 -6.43 16.28 2.32
N LYS A 36 -5.85 15.08 2.48
CA LYS A 36 -5.23 14.31 1.39
C LYS A 36 -5.92 12.96 1.20
N PRO A 37 -6.21 12.53 -0.04
CA PRO A 37 -6.75 11.19 -0.28
C PRO A 37 -5.70 10.10 0.03
N LEU A 38 -6.18 8.91 0.39
CA LEU A 38 -5.33 7.75 0.72
C LEU A 38 -4.27 7.45 -0.35
N ILE A 39 -4.66 7.56 -1.62
CA ILE A 39 -3.75 7.30 -2.75
C ILE A 39 -2.57 8.27 -2.78
N GLN A 40 -2.75 9.52 -2.36
CA GLN A 40 -1.68 10.52 -2.33
C GLN A 40 -0.64 10.16 -1.27
N TYR A 41 -1.05 9.73 -0.07
CA TYR A 41 -0.12 9.24 0.95
C TYR A 41 0.73 8.07 0.43
N ALA A 42 0.12 7.14 -0.31
CA ALA A 42 0.84 6.01 -0.88
C ALA A 42 1.88 6.43 -1.93
N ILE A 43 1.56 7.40 -2.78
CA ILE A 43 2.50 7.94 -3.77
C ILE A 43 3.61 8.75 -3.10
N GLU A 44 3.28 9.59 -2.10
CA GLU A 44 4.28 10.36 -1.34
C GLU A 44 5.27 9.42 -0.62
N GLU A 45 4.77 8.36 0.02
CA GLU A 45 5.59 7.34 0.67
C GLU A 45 6.52 6.64 -0.33
N ALA A 46 5.99 6.26 -1.50
CA ALA A 46 6.77 5.63 -2.55
C ALA A 46 7.88 6.54 -3.10
N ARG A 47 7.58 7.81 -3.36
CA ARG A 47 8.59 8.80 -3.78
C ARG A 47 9.70 8.96 -2.73
N ALA A 48 9.33 9.05 -1.45
CA ALA A 48 10.30 9.15 -0.35
C ALA A 48 11.17 7.89 -0.21
N ALA A 49 10.69 6.74 -0.68
CA ALA A 49 11.47 5.50 -0.77
C ALA A 49 12.37 5.40 -2.02
N GLY A 50 12.30 6.38 -2.95
CA GLY A 50 13.09 6.40 -4.17
C GLY A 50 12.41 5.75 -5.38
N ILE A 51 11.10 5.54 -5.34
CA ILE A 51 10.32 5.07 -6.48
C ILE A 51 10.17 6.19 -7.50
N GLU A 52 10.44 5.87 -8.76
CA GLU A 52 10.40 6.79 -9.89
C GLU A 52 9.23 6.53 -10.84
N GLN A 53 8.71 5.29 -10.86
CA GLN A 53 7.68 4.84 -11.79
C GLN A 53 6.53 4.16 -11.03
N PHE A 54 5.31 4.50 -11.41
CA PHE A 54 4.09 4.07 -10.74
C PHE A 54 3.13 3.38 -11.71
N CYS A 55 2.56 2.25 -11.31
CA CYS A 55 1.49 1.59 -12.04
C CYS A 55 0.25 1.48 -11.16
N MET A 56 -0.81 2.20 -11.50
CA MET A 56 -2.10 2.01 -10.87
C MET A 56 -2.88 0.90 -11.58
N VAL A 57 -3.17 -0.19 -10.87
CA VAL A 57 -4.05 -1.24 -11.38
C VAL A 57 -5.49 -0.88 -11.02
N THR A 58 -6.20 -0.29 -11.99
CA THR A 58 -7.53 0.30 -11.80
C THR A 58 -8.67 -0.63 -12.23
N GLY A 59 -9.89 -0.30 -11.79
CA GLY A 59 -11.14 -0.89 -12.23
C GLY A 59 -12.05 0.11 -12.95
N ARG A 60 -13.28 -0.30 -13.22
CA ARG A 60 -14.31 0.59 -13.78
C ARG A 60 -14.68 1.69 -12.77
N GLY A 61 -14.89 2.92 -13.26
CA GLY A 61 -15.35 4.06 -12.44
C GLY A 61 -14.26 4.64 -11.51
N LYS A 62 -12.97 4.48 -11.83
CA LYS A 62 -11.83 4.93 -11.02
C LYS A 62 -11.05 6.09 -11.65
N THR A 63 -11.67 6.90 -12.55
CA THR A 63 -10.99 8.00 -13.27
C THR A 63 -10.43 9.05 -12.32
N ALA A 64 -11.15 9.40 -11.26
CA ALA A 64 -10.72 10.38 -10.27
C ALA A 64 -9.35 10.08 -9.64
N LEU A 65 -8.93 8.81 -9.59
CA LEU A 65 -7.60 8.42 -9.10
C LEU A 65 -6.48 8.91 -10.01
N VAL A 66 -6.71 8.91 -11.33
CA VAL A 66 -5.73 9.37 -12.32
C VAL A 66 -5.76 10.89 -12.39
N GLU A 67 -6.96 11.46 -12.48
CA GLU A 67 -7.19 12.92 -12.54
C GLU A 67 -6.58 13.66 -11.34
N HIS A 68 -6.51 13.01 -10.17
CA HIS A 68 -5.91 13.61 -8.97
C HIS A 68 -4.42 13.96 -9.15
N PHE A 69 -3.71 13.25 -10.01
CA PHE A 69 -2.28 13.45 -10.28
C PHE A 69 -2.02 14.23 -11.57
N ASP A 70 -3.07 14.55 -12.32
CA ASP A 70 -2.98 15.34 -13.53
C ASP A 70 -2.96 16.85 -13.23
N ILE A 71 -2.64 17.64 -14.24
CA ILE A 71 -2.65 19.11 -14.17
C ILE A 71 -4.09 19.62 -14.18
N ALA A 72 -4.54 20.22 -13.08
CA ALA A 72 -5.83 20.93 -13.00
C ALA A 72 -5.69 22.35 -13.54
N PHE A 73 -5.61 22.49 -14.87
CA PHE A 73 -5.24 23.73 -15.55
C PHE A 73 -6.08 24.95 -15.15
N GLU A 74 -7.41 24.82 -15.14
CA GLU A 74 -8.33 25.90 -14.79
C GLU A 74 -8.19 26.31 -13.32
N LEU A 75 -8.02 25.34 -12.42
CA LEU A 75 -7.82 25.61 -11.00
C LEU A 75 -6.49 26.31 -10.76
N GLN A 76 -5.40 25.85 -11.41
CA GLN A 76 -4.09 26.48 -11.29
C GLN A 76 -4.11 27.93 -11.79
N ALA A 77 -4.75 28.20 -12.96
CA ALA A 77 -4.91 29.54 -13.49
C ALA A 77 -5.67 30.43 -12.49
N THR A 78 -6.81 29.96 -11.97
CA THR A 78 -7.61 30.69 -10.97
C THR A 78 -6.82 31.00 -9.69
N LEU A 79 -6.01 30.06 -9.20
CA LEU A 79 -5.20 30.27 -7.99
C LEU A 79 -4.09 31.30 -8.23
N ARG A 80 -3.44 31.28 -9.42
CA ARG A 80 -2.46 32.31 -9.82
C ARG A 80 -3.08 33.69 -9.90
N ASP A 81 -4.21 33.82 -10.57
CA ASP A 81 -4.90 35.11 -10.74
C ASP A 81 -5.39 35.73 -9.41
N ARG A 82 -5.55 34.89 -8.38
CA ARG A 82 -5.97 35.29 -7.04
C ARG A 82 -4.81 35.34 -6.02
N ASP A 83 -3.57 35.22 -6.46
CA ASP A 83 -2.37 35.20 -5.62
C ASP A 83 -2.42 34.16 -4.47
N LYS A 84 -3.11 33.02 -4.68
CA LYS A 84 -3.23 31.93 -3.69
C LYS A 84 -2.03 31.00 -3.75
N THR A 85 -0.85 31.50 -3.37
CA THR A 85 0.45 30.82 -3.53
C THR A 85 0.53 29.50 -2.77
N GLU A 86 0.05 29.43 -1.52
CA GLU A 86 0.07 28.21 -0.72
C GLU A 86 -0.82 27.10 -1.31
N ALA A 87 -2.04 27.48 -1.73
CA ALA A 87 -2.96 26.52 -2.35
C ALA A 87 -2.41 26.02 -3.70
N LEU A 88 -1.78 26.91 -4.48
CA LEU A 88 -1.13 26.53 -5.73
C LEU A 88 0.07 25.58 -5.50
N ALA A 89 0.86 25.83 -4.46
CA ALA A 89 1.97 24.95 -4.09
C ALA A 89 1.46 23.57 -3.66
N ALA A 90 0.41 23.51 -2.84
CA ALA A 90 -0.23 22.26 -2.42
C ALA A 90 -0.78 21.47 -3.62
N LEU A 91 -1.42 22.17 -4.58
CA LEU A 91 -1.92 21.54 -5.81
C LEU A 91 -0.79 21.00 -6.68
N ASN A 92 0.29 21.78 -6.89
CA ASN A 92 1.43 21.34 -7.69
C ASN A 92 2.17 20.14 -7.07
N ALA A 93 2.18 20.02 -5.74
CA ALA A 93 2.82 18.90 -5.04
C ALA A 93 2.14 17.54 -5.32
N THR A 94 0.89 17.52 -5.77
CA THR A 94 0.20 16.28 -6.14
C THR A 94 0.72 15.70 -7.45
N GLN A 95 1.24 16.55 -8.36
CA GLN A 95 1.60 16.14 -9.71
C GLN A 95 2.76 15.14 -9.72
N VAL A 96 2.72 14.22 -10.67
CA VAL A 96 3.81 13.28 -10.96
C VAL A 96 4.57 13.76 -12.20
N GLU A 97 5.84 13.34 -12.31
CA GLU A 97 6.65 13.63 -13.49
C GLU A 97 6.01 13.04 -14.75
N PRO A 98 6.04 13.76 -15.88
CA PRO A 98 5.49 13.25 -17.14
C PRO A 98 6.08 11.88 -17.50
N GLY A 99 5.19 10.91 -17.80
CA GLY A 99 5.58 9.55 -18.15
C GLY A 99 5.94 8.63 -16.97
N SER A 100 5.96 9.14 -15.73
CA SER A 100 6.26 8.31 -14.55
C SER A 100 5.09 7.47 -14.06
N MET A 101 3.86 7.77 -14.49
CA MET A 101 2.66 7.05 -14.07
C MET A 101 1.96 6.38 -15.25
N VAL A 102 1.65 5.09 -15.09
CA VAL A 102 0.84 4.33 -16.04
C VAL A 102 -0.37 3.74 -15.33
N THR A 103 -1.43 3.48 -16.09
CA THR A 103 -2.61 2.78 -15.59
C THR A 103 -2.86 1.53 -16.39
N VAL A 104 -3.13 0.42 -15.70
CA VAL A 104 -3.59 -0.82 -16.30
C VAL A 104 -4.93 -1.22 -15.71
N ARG A 105 -5.70 -2.01 -16.42
CA ARG A 105 -7.04 -2.39 -15.96
C ARG A 105 -7.10 -3.84 -15.49
N GLN A 106 -7.57 -4.03 -14.28
CA GLN A 106 -8.12 -5.30 -13.84
C GLN A 106 -9.60 -5.36 -14.27
N GLN A 107 -9.86 -6.01 -15.39
CA GLN A 107 -11.22 -6.07 -15.97
C GLN A 107 -12.17 -6.94 -15.15
N VAL A 108 -11.65 -8.00 -14.54
CA VAL A 108 -12.41 -8.93 -13.69
C VAL A 108 -11.75 -8.96 -12.30
N PRO A 109 -12.47 -8.75 -11.21
CA PRO A 109 -11.92 -8.71 -9.85
C PRO A 109 -11.64 -10.14 -9.34
N LEU A 110 -10.51 -10.73 -9.76
CA LEU A 110 -10.09 -12.07 -9.40
C LEU A 110 -9.11 -12.14 -8.21
N GLY A 111 -8.97 -11.08 -7.45
CA GLY A 111 -8.11 -11.02 -6.28
C GLY A 111 -6.84 -10.16 -6.46
N LEU A 112 -6.06 -10.03 -5.37
CA LEU A 112 -4.87 -9.17 -5.33
C LEU A 112 -3.76 -9.70 -6.25
N GLY A 113 -3.50 -11.01 -6.24
CA GLY A 113 -2.49 -11.61 -7.12
C GLY A 113 -2.79 -11.37 -8.60
N HIS A 114 -4.08 -11.46 -8.99
CA HIS A 114 -4.49 -11.13 -10.37
C HIS A 114 -4.27 -9.63 -10.68
N ALA A 115 -4.53 -8.73 -9.73
CA ALA A 115 -4.25 -7.30 -9.93
C ALA A 115 -2.76 -7.06 -10.21
N ILE A 116 -1.87 -7.68 -9.43
CA ILE A 116 -0.42 -7.59 -9.63
C ILE A 116 -0.01 -8.20 -10.98
N TRP A 117 -0.57 -9.36 -11.35
CA TRP A 117 -0.31 -9.96 -12.66
C TRP A 117 -0.74 -9.06 -13.83
N CYS A 118 -1.80 -8.27 -13.67
CA CYS A 118 -2.21 -7.28 -14.69
C CYS A 118 -1.12 -6.24 -14.96
N ALA A 119 -0.26 -5.93 -13.99
CA ALA A 119 0.85 -5.00 -14.14
C ALA A 119 2.13 -5.61 -14.74
N ARG A 120 2.14 -6.89 -15.13
CA ARG A 120 3.33 -7.63 -15.57
C ARG A 120 4.15 -6.93 -16.66
N ALA A 121 3.49 -6.28 -17.63
CA ALA A 121 4.18 -5.56 -18.71
C ALA A 121 4.94 -4.32 -18.22
N PHE A 122 4.44 -3.66 -17.18
CA PHE A 122 5.11 -2.56 -16.50
C PHE A 122 6.28 -3.06 -15.63
N ILE A 123 6.05 -4.14 -14.89
CA ILE A 123 7.05 -4.74 -13.99
C ILE A 123 8.27 -5.21 -14.80
N GLY A 124 8.04 -5.97 -15.88
CA GLY A 124 9.11 -6.58 -16.65
C GLY A 124 9.99 -7.49 -15.79
N ASP A 125 11.29 -7.32 -15.89
CA ASP A 125 12.32 -8.09 -15.16
C ASP A 125 12.92 -7.33 -13.98
N ASP A 126 12.24 -6.30 -13.47
CA ASP A 126 12.74 -5.47 -12.39
C ASP A 126 12.09 -5.81 -11.05
N PRO A 127 12.81 -5.65 -9.92
CA PRO A 127 12.21 -5.66 -8.60
C PRO A 127 11.20 -4.51 -8.51
N PHE A 128 10.12 -4.74 -7.79
CA PHE A 128 9.06 -3.75 -7.67
C PHE A 128 8.44 -3.75 -6.27
N ALA A 129 7.95 -2.58 -5.88
CA ALA A 129 7.17 -2.42 -4.66
C ALA A 129 5.67 -2.65 -4.94
N ILE A 130 4.94 -3.10 -3.93
CA ILE A 130 3.49 -3.04 -3.91
C ILE A 130 3.07 -2.20 -2.70
N ILE A 131 2.15 -1.27 -2.93
CA ILE A 131 1.57 -0.45 -1.88
C ILE A 131 0.05 -0.58 -1.95
N LEU A 132 -0.56 -1.04 -0.87
CA LEU A 132 -2.01 -1.00 -0.68
C LEU A 132 -2.36 0.38 -0.09
N PRO A 133 -3.06 1.26 -0.83
CA PRO A 133 -3.29 2.64 -0.39
C PRO A 133 -4.17 2.76 0.86
N ASP A 134 -5.01 1.77 1.14
CA ASP A 134 -5.87 1.73 2.31
C ASP A 134 -5.16 1.23 3.59
N ASP A 135 -3.88 0.94 3.51
CA ASP A 135 -3.04 0.52 4.63
C ASP A 135 -2.01 1.62 4.92
N LEU A 136 -2.39 2.63 5.71
CA LEU A 136 -1.51 3.76 6.01
C LEU A 136 -0.51 3.43 7.11
N VAL A 137 0.70 3.94 6.98
CA VAL A 137 1.73 3.86 8.03
C VAL A 137 2.24 5.27 8.36
N LEU A 138 2.06 5.68 9.61
CA LEU A 138 2.64 6.91 10.15
C LEU A 138 3.98 6.57 10.79
N ALA A 139 5.06 7.06 10.19
CA ALA A 139 6.43 6.82 10.62
C ALA A 139 7.31 8.04 10.31
N ASP A 140 8.43 8.19 11.00
CA ASP A 140 9.41 9.23 10.69
C ASP A 140 10.24 8.83 9.45
N THR A 141 10.66 7.57 9.35
CA THR A 141 11.18 6.97 8.12
C THR A 141 10.05 6.20 7.43
N PRO A 142 9.64 6.54 6.20
CA PRO A 142 8.55 5.87 5.50
C PRO A 142 8.72 4.35 5.47
N CYS A 143 7.63 3.61 5.67
CA CYS A 143 7.66 2.15 5.77
C CYS A 143 8.29 1.51 4.52
N LEU A 144 7.91 1.97 3.31
CA LEU A 144 8.49 1.45 2.08
C LEU A 144 10.01 1.75 1.97
N ARG A 145 10.48 2.88 2.52
CA ARG A 145 11.94 3.17 2.56
C ARG A 145 12.66 2.14 3.42
N GLN A 146 12.11 1.80 4.58
CA GLN A 146 12.68 0.76 5.44
C GLN A 146 12.73 -0.60 4.74
N LEU A 147 11.70 -0.95 3.95
CA LEU A 147 11.71 -2.17 3.14
C LEU A 147 12.75 -2.11 2.02
N ALA A 148 12.89 -0.97 1.35
CA ALA A 148 13.88 -0.80 0.30
C ALA A 148 15.31 -0.95 0.82
N ASP A 149 15.60 -0.41 2.01
CA ASP A 149 16.89 -0.59 2.67
C ASP A 149 17.13 -2.08 3.02
N ALA A 150 16.15 -2.76 3.62
CA ALA A 150 16.25 -4.19 3.90
C ALA A 150 16.40 -5.04 2.61
N TYR A 151 15.75 -4.66 1.51
CA TYR A 151 15.93 -5.29 0.22
C TYR A 151 17.38 -5.15 -0.29
N LEU A 152 17.99 -3.98 -0.15
CA LEU A 152 19.39 -3.77 -0.54
C LEU A 152 20.37 -4.60 0.29
N ASP A 153 20.04 -4.86 1.55
CA ASP A 153 20.85 -5.68 2.44
C ASP A 153 20.70 -7.19 2.16
N THR A 154 19.48 -7.64 1.84
CA THR A 154 19.15 -9.07 1.70
C THR A 154 19.18 -9.58 0.26
N GLY A 155 18.98 -8.71 -0.73
CA GLY A 155 18.96 -9.04 -2.15
C GLY A 155 17.77 -9.86 -2.64
N GLY A 156 16.68 -9.93 -1.84
CA GLY A 156 15.50 -10.76 -2.12
C GLY A 156 14.18 -10.10 -1.80
N ASN A 157 13.16 -10.90 -1.61
CA ASN A 157 11.80 -10.42 -1.30
C ASN A 157 11.71 -9.92 0.14
N VAL A 158 11.06 -8.78 0.36
CA VAL A 158 10.82 -8.23 1.70
C VAL A 158 9.36 -7.80 1.82
N VAL A 159 8.69 -8.21 2.88
CA VAL A 159 7.32 -7.79 3.22
C VAL A 159 7.29 -7.10 4.57
N ALA A 160 6.49 -6.05 4.70
CA ALA A 160 6.26 -5.42 5.99
C ALA A 160 5.35 -6.31 6.85
N VAL A 161 5.72 -6.48 8.12
CA VAL A 161 4.98 -7.33 9.03
C VAL A 161 4.71 -6.66 10.37
N VAL A 162 3.61 -7.09 10.98
CA VAL A 162 3.19 -6.66 12.32
C VAL A 162 2.59 -7.84 13.07
N GLU A 163 2.78 -7.87 14.38
CA GLU A 163 2.10 -8.82 15.23
C GLU A 163 0.62 -8.46 15.37
N VAL A 164 -0.24 -9.45 15.22
CA VAL A 164 -1.69 -9.32 15.42
C VAL A 164 -2.15 -10.28 16.52
N PRO A 165 -3.25 -9.97 17.23
CA PRO A 165 -3.89 -10.95 18.08
C PRO A 165 -4.19 -12.25 17.32
N ARG A 166 -3.97 -13.40 17.95
CA ARG A 166 -4.09 -14.70 17.28
C ARG A 166 -5.49 -14.92 16.70
N GLU A 167 -6.51 -14.36 17.33
CA GLU A 167 -7.91 -14.41 16.90
C GLU A 167 -8.18 -13.66 15.57
N GLN A 168 -7.21 -12.83 15.12
CA GLN A 168 -7.32 -12.04 13.90
C GLN A 168 -6.48 -12.59 12.74
N THR A 169 -5.82 -13.72 12.92
CA THR A 169 -4.96 -14.31 11.86
C THR A 169 -5.75 -14.72 10.62
N ASP A 170 -7.03 -15.00 10.76
CA ASP A 170 -7.95 -15.31 9.65
C ASP A 170 -8.26 -14.14 8.72
N ARG A 171 -7.70 -12.96 9.00
CA ARG A 171 -7.86 -11.75 8.19
C ARG A 171 -6.66 -11.45 7.28
N TYR A 172 -5.51 -12.06 7.52
CA TYR A 172 -4.23 -11.69 6.94
C TYR A 172 -3.45 -12.88 6.37
N GLY A 173 -2.48 -12.61 5.51
CA GLY A 173 -1.41 -13.54 5.23
C GLY A 173 -0.47 -13.63 6.44
N ILE A 174 -0.22 -14.84 6.92
CA ILE A 174 0.58 -15.12 8.12
C ILE A 174 1.88 -15.81 7.71
N LEU A 175 2.99 -15.39 8.34
CA LEU A 175 4.30 -15.95 8.11
C LEU A 175 4.53 -17.21 8.94
N ASP A 176 5.09 -18.23 8.31
CA ASP A 176 5.89 -19.23 8.99
C ASP A 176 7.33 -18.71 9.03
N ILE A 177 7.90 -18.60 10.24
CA ILE A 177 9.14 -17.87 10.48
C ILE A 177 10.30 -18.83 10.85
N GLY A 178 11.47 -18.52 10.28
CA GLY A 178 12.73 -19.19 10.61
C GLY A 178 13.55 -18.37 11.60
N LYS A 179 14.76 -17.99 11.17
CA LYS A 179 15.64 -17.14 11.96
C LYS A 179 15.01 -15.76 12.17
N ASP A 180 15.02 -15.29 13.41
CA ASP A 180 14.47 -14.00 13.83
C ASP A 180 15.56 -13.21 14.57
N ASP A 181 15.91 -12.03 14.08
CA ASP A 181 16.88 -11.13 14.74
C ASP A 181 16.19 -9.97 15.51
N GLY A 182 14.87 -10.03 15.63
CA GLY A 182 14.04 -9.02 16.28
C GLY A 182 13.48 -7.96 15.30
N ARG A 183 14.20 -7.60 14.26
CA ARG A 183 13.74 -6.67 13.22
C ARG A 183 13.42 -7.37 11.91
N LEU A 184 14.32 -8.19 11.43
CA LEU A 184 14.19 -8.96 10.20
C LEU A 184 13.96 -10.43 10.53
N VAL A 185 12.94 -11.04 9.94
CA VAL A 185 12.64 -12.46 10.11
C VAL A 185 12.77 -13.19 8.78
N GLU A 186 13.41 -14.35 8.79
CA GLU A 186 13.42 -15.26 7.66
C GLU A 186 12.03 -15.88 7.50
N VAL A 187 11.52 -15.92 6.27
CA VAL A 187 10.21 -16.50 5.95
C VAL A 187 10.42 -17.89 5.37
N LEU A 188 9.89 -18.91 6.05
CA LEU A 188 9.92 -20.31 5.64
C LEU A 188 8.62 -20.75 4.95
N GLY A 189 7.54 -20.01 5.15
CA GLY A 189 6.24 -20.29 4.57
C GLY A 189 5.27 -19.10 4.73
N LEU A 190 4.21 -19.13 3.94
CA LEU A 190 3.13 -18.14 3.98
C LEU A 190 1.78 -18.84 3.88
N VAL A 191 0.84 -18.47 4.72
CA VAL A 191 -0.53 -19.00 4.73
C VAL A 191 -1.53 -17.85 4.65
N GLU A 192 -2.40 -17.84 3.64
CA GLU A 192 -3.44 -16.83 3.51
C GLU A 192 -4.62 -17.15 4.41
N LYS A 193 -4.92 -16.25 5.34
CA LYS A 193 -6.09 -16.31 6.23
C LYS A 193 -6.25 -17.66 6.95
N PRO A 194 -5.23 -18.16 7.64
CA PRO A 194 -5.35 -19.40 8.39
C PRO A 194 -6.35 -19.26 9.53
N ALA A 195 -7.04 -20.35 9.88
CA ALA A 195 -7.80 -20.36 11.13
C ALA A 195 -6.86 -20.09 12.32
N PRO A 196 -7.30 -19.41 13.40
CA PRO A 196 -6.43 -19.08 14.53
C PRO A 196 -5.69 -20.28 15.14
N ALA A 197 -6.31 -21.47 15.12
CA ALA A 197 -5.69 -22.69 15.62
C ALA A 197 -4.53 -23.17 14.72
N ASP A 198 -4.62 -22.94 13.40
CA ASP A 198 -3.70 -23.45 12.38
C ASP A 198 -2.66 -22.40 11.95
N ALA A 199 -2.75 -21.16 12.47
CA ALA A 199 -1.81 -20.11 12.12
C ALA A 199 -0.38 -20.48 12.57
N PRO A 200 0.64 -20.45 11.67
CA PRO A 200 2.01 -20.82 12.00
C PRO A 200 2.66 -19.85 12.99
N SER A 201 2.23 -18.58 12.97
CA SER A 201 2.65 -17.55 13.91
C SER A 201 1.52 -16.53 14.10
N ASN A 202 1.79 -15.40 14.77
CA ASN A 202 0.93 -14.23 14.82
C ASN A 202 1.50 -13.05 14.01
N LEU A 203 2.54 -13.28 13.21
CA LEU A 203 3.20 -12.25 12.40
C LEU A 203 2.49 -12.14 11.04
N SER A 204 1.77 -11.06 10.84
CA SER A 204 0.95 -10.82 9.65
C SER A 204 1.62 -9.88 8.66
N ILE A 205 1.39 -10.13 7.37
CA ILE A 205 1.78 -9.21 6.29
C ILE A 205 0.83 -8.02 6.28
N ILE A 206 1.39 -6.83 6.06
CA ILE A 206 0.62 -5.62 5.78
C ILE A 206 0.85 -5.16 4.34
N GLY A 207 0.16 -4.11 3.94
CA GLY A 207 0.10 -3.61 2.56
C GLY A 207 1.37 -3.00 1.98
N ARG A 208 2.56 -3.47 2.38
CA ARG A 208 3.87 -3.03 1.83
C ARG A 208 4.74 -4.22 1.49
N TYR A 209 5.20 -4.27 0.24
CA TYR A 209 5.99 -5.37 -0.28
C TYR A 209 7.09 -4.85 -1.19
N VAL A 210 8.24 -5.49 -1.19
CA VAL A 210 9.27 -5.44 -2.23
C VAL A 210 9.44 -6.86 -2.75
N LEU A 211 9.13 -7.07 -4.02
CA LEU A 211 9.12 -8.41 -4.62
C LEU A 211 9.98 -8.47 -5.86
N MET A 212 10.54 -9.64 -6.06
CA MET A 212 11.24 -10.01 -7.27
C MET A 212 10.24 -10.37 -8.39
N PRO A 213 10.57 -10.09 -9.67
CA PRO A 213 9.63 -10.24 -10.80
C PRO A 213 9.18 -11.68 -11.04
N GLU A 214 9.91 -12.68 -10.55
CA GLU A 214 9.59 -14.09 -10.70
C GLU A 214 8.22 -14.47 -10.12
N VAL A 215 7.71 -13.70 -9.15
CA VAL A 215 6.35 -13.88 -8.62
C VAL A 215 5.30 -13.83 -9.74
N ILE A 216 5.54 -13.04 -10.80
CA ILE A 216 4.61 -12.90 -11.94
C ILE A 216 4.40 -14.24 -12.66
N GLY A 217 5.48 -15.04 -12.80
CA GLY A 217 5.39 -16.38 -13.38
C GLY A 217 4.51 -17.35 -12.57
N HIS A 218 4.54 -17.22 -11.23
CA HIS A 218 3.67 -18.00 -10.34
C HIS A 218 2.22 -17.53 -10.41
N LEU A 219 1.98 -16.21 -10.43
CA LEU A 219 0.66 -15.63 -10.55
C LEU A 219 0.00 -15.91 -11.93
N ALA A 220 0.80 -16.10 -12.98
CA ALA A 220 0.31 -16.42 -14.31
C ALA A 220 -0.47 -17.74 -14.38
N ARG A 221 -0.29 -18.65 -13.42
CA ARG A 221 -1.04 -19.92 -13.34
C ARG A 221 -2.52 -19.72 -13.02
N MET A 222 -2.90 -18.52 -12.54
CA MET A 222 -4.29 -18.16 -12.16
C MET A 222 -4.95 -19.15 -11.20
N GLU A 223 -4.15 -19.81 -10.37
CA GLU A 223 -4.64 -20.72 -9.34
C GLU A 223 -5.40 -19.93 -8.28
N ARG A 224 -6.55 -20.43 -7.87
CA ARG A 224 -7.42 -19.78 -6.90
C ARG A 224 -7.25 -20.41 -5.53
N GLY A 225 -6.96 -19.55 -4.54
CA GLY A 225 -6.84 -19.91 -3.14
C GLY A 225 -8.03 -19.46 -2.30
N ALA A 226 -7.75 -18.94 -1.12
CA ALA A 226 -8.75 -18.45 -0.18
C ALA A 226 -9.71 -17.45 -0.84
N GLY A 227 -11.01 -17.55 -0.54
CA GLY A 227 -12.03 -16.68 -1.13
C GLY A 227 -12.28 -16.91 -2.63
N ASN A 228 -11.78 -17.99 -3.23
CA ASN A 228 -11.86 -18.25 -4.67
C ASN A 228 -11.17 -17.15 -5.52
N GLU A 229 -10.12 -16.53 -4.98
CA GLU A 229 -9.34 -15.46 -5.60
C GLU A 229 -7.91 -15.94 -5.92
N VAL A 230 -7.27 -15.30 -6.91
CA VAL A 230 -5.82 -15.45 -7.14
C VAL A 230 -5.12 -14.62 -6.06
N GLN A 231 -4.61 -15.30 -5.05
CA GLN A 231 -3.98 -14.66 -3.90
C GLN A 231 -2.51 -14.32 -4.20
N LEU A 232 -2.09 -13.11 -3.79
CA LEU A 232 -0.68 -12.72 -3.88
C LEU A 232 0.18 -13.60 -2.95
N THR A 233 -0.34 -13.93 -1.77
CA THR A 233 0.32 -14.78 -0.77
C THR A 233 0.70 -16.15 -1.33
N ASP A 234 -0.19 -16.77 -2.11
CA ASP A 234 0.07 -18.07 -2.75
C ASP A 234 1.19 -17.97 -3.81
N GLY A 235 1.22 -16.86 -4.56
CA GLY A 235 2.30 -16.58 -5.51
C GLY A 235 3.65 -16.37 -4.82
N MET A 236 3.66 -15.61 -3.70
CA MET A 236 4.85 -15.35 -2.90
C MET A 236 5.38 -16.62 -2.22
N ALA A 237 4.50 -17.47 -1.70
CA ALA A 237 4.89 -18.73 -1.05
C ALA A 237 5.74 -19.63 -1.98
N ARG A 238 5.56 -19.54 -3.29
CA ARG A 238 6.32 -20.31 -4.29
C ARG A 238 7.74 -19.78 -4.56
N LEU A 239 8.06 -18.57 -4.10
CA LEU A 239 9.41 -18.00 -4.17
C LEU A 239 10.30 -18.49 -3.01
N ILE A 240 9.68 -18.90 -1.91
CA ILE A 240 10.38 -19.33 -0.71
C ILE A 240 11.21 -20.58 -1.02
N GLY A 241 12.45 -20.60 -0.54
CA GLY A 241 13.43 -21.66 -0.81
C GLY A 241 14.19 -21.50 -2.14
N SER A 242 13.67 -20.73 -3.11
CA SER A 242 14.40 -20.41 -4.35
C SER A 242 15.08 -19.03 -4.32
N GLN A 243 14.59 -18.14 -3.48
CA GLN A 243 15.10 -16.78 -3.29
C GLN A 243 15.05 -16.39 -1.81
N PRO A 244 15.90 -15.44 -1.34
CA PRO A 244 15.77 -14.88 -0.01
C PRO A 244 14.38 -14.26 0.16
N PHE A 245 13.74 -14.53 1.29
CA PHE A 245 12.43 -13.99 1.63
C PHE A 245 12.40 -13.59 3.10
N HIS A 246 12.10 -12.31 3.37
CA HIS A 246 12.14 -11.77 4.71
C HIS A 246 10.87 -10.98 5.05
N GLY A 247 10.49 -11.04 6.33
CA GLY A 247 9.52 -10.14 6.94
C GLY A 247 10.26 -9.04 7.71
N LEU A 248 9.92 -7.79 7.50
CA LEU A 248 10.48 -6.65 8.22
C LEU A 248 9.47 -6.11 9.23
N ARG A 249 9.80 -6.17 10.53
CA ARG A 249 9.14 -5.38 11.57
C ARG A 249 9.58 -3.94 11.40
N TYR A 250 8.74 -3.15 10.75
CA TYR A 250 9.03 -1.74 10.48
C TYR A 250 8.76 -0.87 11.71
N GLU A 251 9.38 0.29 11.76
CA GLU A 251 9.11 1.33 12.75
C GLU A 251 7.98 2.22 12.23
N GLY A 252 6.95 2.43 13.06
CA GLY A 252 5.78 3.23 12.73
C GLY A 252 4.47 2.66 13.27
N ARG A 253 3.39 3.39 13.06
CA ARG A 253 2.05 2.97 13.43
C ARG A 253 1.19 2.75 12.19
N ARG A 254 0.64 1.55 12.06
CA ARG A 254 -0.28 1.17 10.99
C ARG A 254 -1.71 1.57 11.30
N PHE A 255 -2.45 1.95 10.24
CA PHE A 255 -3.88 2.19 10.25
C PHE A 255 -4.52 1.47 9.07
N ASP A 256 -5.40 0.50 9.36
CA ASP A 256 -6.22 -0.18 8.34
C ASP A 256 -7.38 0.73 7.92
N CYS A 257 -7.13 1.60 6.94
CA CYS A 257 -8.15 2.48 6.38
C CYS A 257 -9.16 1.73 5.48
N GLY A 258 -9.05 0.43 5.34
CA GLY A 258 -10.09 -0.44 4.79
C GLY A 258 -11.19 -0.78 5.81
N ASP A 259 -10.99 -0.47 7.09
CA ASP A 259 -11.95 -0.58 8.19
C ASP A 259 -12.34 0.80 8.74
N LYS A 260 -13.57 0.95 9.23
CA LYS A 260 -14.09 2.25 9.70
C LYS A 260 -13.36 2.76 10.95
N ILE A 261 -13.00 1.88 11.88
CA ILE A 261 -12.29 2.26 13.10
C ILE A 261 -10.85 2.67 12.75
N GLY A 262 -10.15 1.85 11.96
CA GLY A 262 -8.79 2.19 11.50
C GLY A 262 -8.75 3.48 10.70
N PHE A 263 -9.78 3.77 9.90
CA PHE A 263 -9.91 5.04 9.18
C PHE A 263 -10.10 6.23 10.13
N LEU A 264 -10.94 6.11 11.17
CA LEU A 264 -11.10 7.16 12.19
C LEU A 264 -9.82 7.37 13.02
N GLU A 265 -9.13 6.29 13.38
CA GLU A 265 -7.83 6.39 14.05
C GLU A 265 -6.80 7.12 13.19
N ALA A 266 -6.74 6.82 11.89
CA ALA A 266 -5.87 7.54 10.96
C ALA A 266 -6.19 9.03 10.94
N GLN A 267 -7.48 9.44 10.85
CA GLN A 267 -7.89 10.84 10.88
C GLN A 267 -7.30 11.57 12.09
N ILE A 268 -7.47 10.97 13.27
CA ILE A 268 -7.00 11.59 14.53
C ILE A 268 -5.46 11.63 14.56
N ALA A 269 -4.79 10.52 14.24
CA ALA A 269 -3.34 10.42 14.34
C ALA A 269 -2.62 11.37 13.36
N TYR A 270 -3.09 11.44 12.11
CA TYR A 270 -2.53 12.36 11.12
C TYR A 270 -2.82 13.82 11.43
N ALA A 271 -4.03 14.15 11.94
CA ALA A 271 -4.35 15.50 12.40
C ALA A 271 -3.49 15.91 13.60
N LEU A 272 -3.24 15.01 14.55
CA LEU A 272 -2.35 15.27 15.70
C LEU A 272 -0.86 15.44 15.32
N LYS A 273 -0.42 14.88 14.20
CA LYS A 273 0.96 15.05 13.70
C LYS A 273 1.14 16.41 12.98
N ARG A 274 0.07 17.07 12.58
CA ARG A 274 0.10 18.36 11.88
C ARG A 274 0.20 19.54 12.85
N PRO A 275 1.22 20.41 12.74
CA PRO A 275 1.39 21.55 13.66
C PRO A 275 0.21 22.53 13.63
N ASP A 276 -0.42 22.74 12.46
CA ASP A 276 -1.56 23.65 12.27
C ASP A 276 -2.88 23.14 12.88
N LEU A 277 -2.99 21.84 13.18
CA LEU A 277 -4.22 21.18 13.66
C LEU A 277 -4.08 20.62 15.08
N SER A 278 -2.88 20.21 15.47
CA SER A 278 -2.62 19.41 16.68
C SER A 278 -3.29 19.94 17.94
N ASP A 279 -3.14 21.24 18.23
CA ASP A 279 -3.64 21.84 19.48
C ASP A 279 -5.17 21.90 19.48
N ALA A 280 -5.79 22.27 18.37
CA ALA A 280 -7.25 22.28 18.22
C ALA A 280 -7.84 20.87 18.36
N VAL A 281 -7.19 19.87 17.71
CA VAL A 281 -7.60 18.46 17.79
C VAL A 281 -7.49 17.94 19.23
N ARG A 282 -6.38 18.20 19.92
CA ARG A 282 -6.22 17.83 21.35
C ARG A 282 -7.28 18.46 22.24
N SER A 283 -7.65 19.71 21.95
CA SER A 283 -8.65 20.44 22.73
C SER A 283 -10.04 19.83 22.56
N PHE A 284 -10.49 19.62 21.32
CA PHE A 284 -11.84 19.09 21.11
C PHE A 284 -11.96 17.63 21.54
N LEU A 285 -10.94 16.78 21.37
CA LEU A 285 -10.98 15.38 21.80
C LEU A 285 -11.32 15.24 23.29
N LYS A 286 -10.86 16.19 24.15
CA LYS A 286 -11.20 16.20 25.58
C LYS A 286 -12.68 16.42 25.86
N THR A 287 -13.46 16.88 24.86
CA THR A 287 -14.91 17.10 25.05
C THR A 287 -15.74 15.84 24.74
N TYR A 288 -15.09 14.81 24.18
CA TYR A 288 -15.75 13.52 23.84
C TYR A 288 -15.34 12.37 24.76
N VAL A 289 -14.37 12.60 25.66
CA VAL A 289 -13.84 11.56 26.58
C VAL A 289 -14.01 12.00 28.03
#